data_629eb6e594b90ecf3308c5dd61389b67
#
_entry.id   629eb6e594b90ecf3308c5dd61389b67
#
_cell.length_a   1.000
_cell.length_b   1.000
_cell.length_c   1.000
_cell.angle_alpha   90.00
_cell.angle_beta   90.00
_cell.angle_gamma   90.00
#
_symmetry.space_group_name_H-M   'P 1'
#
loop_
_entity.id
_entity.type
_entity.pdbx_description
1 polymer ?
#
loop_
_entity_poly.entity_id
_entity_poly.type
_entity_poly.pdbx_seq_one_letter_code
_entity_poly.pdbx_strand_id
1 'polypeptide(L)'
;MKTLLITPEGLEKLKAELDHLWRVDRPETTQKVTWAASLGDRSENADYHYNKKRLREIDKRILYLRKCIDDLKVVNYSPYQEGKVMFGAWVEIESRWQSGDKGFKNRFRIVGGEELIGAKDYISIDSPMAKALLKKEVGDEAIVKTAAGQFVWRITKIEYKK
;
A
#
# COMPACT_ATOMS: atom_id res chain seq x y z
N MET A 1 0.74 14.91 5.61
CA MET A 1 -0.53 14.81 4.86
C MET A 1 -0.48 13.65 3.89
N LYS A 2 -1.49 12.82 3.90
CA LYS A 2 -1.53 11.61 3.06
C LYS A 2 -2.04 11.95 1.67
N THR A 3 -1.28 11.57 0.64
CA THR A 3 -1.69 11.78 -0.75
C THR A 3 -2.74 10.73 -1.15
N LEU A 4 -3.88 11.18 -1.67
CA LEU A 4 -5.02 10.31 -2.00
C LEU A 4 -4.96 9.85 -3.46
N LEU A 5 -3.92 9.06 -3.76
CA LEU A 5 -3.70 8.47 -5.08
C LEU A 5 -3.61 6.96 -4.97
N ILE A 6 -4.01 6.26 -6.03
CA ILE A 6 -3.94 4.82 -6.10
C ILE A 6 -3.68 4.37 -7.55
N THR A 7 -2.96 3.27 -7.73
CA THR A 7 -2.81 2.65 -9.05
C THR A 7 -4.08 1.89 -9.42
N PRO A 8 -4.33 1.63 -10.72
CA PRO A 8 -5.47 0.82 -11.13
C PRO A 8 -5.48 -0.56 -10.47
N GLU A 9 -4.32 -1.20 -10.36
CA GLU A 9 -4.18 -2.52 -9.72
C GLU A 9 -4.50 -2.45 -8.22
N GLY A 10 -4.08 -1.36 -7.56
CA GLY A 10 -4.38 -1.14 -6.15
C GLY A 10 -5.86 -0.96 -5.90
N LEU A 11 -6.54 -0.23 -6.77
CA LEU A 11 -7.99 -0.05 -6.65
C LEU A 11 -8.74 -1.38 -6.81
N GLU A 12 -8.32 -2.21 -7.77
CA GLU A 12 -8.92 -3.53 -7.96
C GLU A 12 -8.75 -4.42 -6.73
N LYS A 13 -7.59 -4.36 -6.07
CA LYS A 13 -7.34 -5.10 -4.82
C LYS A 13 -8.25 -4.63 -3.69
N LEU A 14 -8.46 -3.32 -3.54
CA LEU A 14 -9.37 -2.78 -2.53
C LEU A 14 -10.81 -3.22 -2.79
N LYS A 15 -11.23 -3.17 -4.04
CA LYS A 15 -12.58 -3.62 -4.43
C LYS A 15 -12.78 -5.11 -4.19
N ALA A 16 -11.77 -5.92 -4.50
CA ALA A 16 -11.82 -7.37 -4.27
C ALA A 16 -11.88 -7.69 -2.77
N GLU A 17 -11.11 -6.99 -1.95
CA GLU A 17 -11.16 -7.16 -0.50
C GLU A 17 -12.54 -6.79 0.03
N LEU A 18 -13.09 -5.66 -0.39
CA LEU A 18 -14.43 -5.21 0.02
C LEU A 18 -15.50 -6.24 -0.35
N ASP A 19 -15.43 -6.75 -1.57
CA ASP A 19 -16.38 -7.76 -2.05
C ASP A 19 -16.32 -9.04 -1.22
N HIS A 20 -15.10 -9.52 -0.92
CA HIS A 20 -14.89 -10.71 -0.10
C HIS A 20 -15.41 -10.53 1.33
N LEU A 21 -15.11 -9.39 1.95
CA LEU A 21 -15.60 -9.08 3.29
C LEU A 21 -17.13 -9.06 3.35
N TRP A 22 -17.75 -8.47 2.35
CA TRP A 22 -19.20 -8.30 2.32
C TRP A 22 -19.92 -9.59 1.98
N ARG A 23 -19.44 -10.35 0.98
CA ARG A 23 -20.13 -11.53 0.46
C ARG A 23 -19.77 -12.83 1.18
N VAL A 24 -18.56 -12.92 1.74
CA VAL A 24 -18.07 -14.16 2.35
C VAL A 24 -17.85 -13.99 3.85
N ASP A 25 -16.95 -13.12 4.26
CA ASP A 25 -16.53 -13.03 5.66
C ASP A 25 -17.66 -12.58 6.59
N ARG A 26 -18.42 -11.58 6.18
CA ARG A 26 -19.51 -11.05 7.00
C ARG A 26 -20.63 -12.04 7.21
N PRO A 27 -21.18 -12.69 6.15
CA PRO A 27 -22.22 -13.71 6.34
C PRO A 27 -21.75 -14.90 7.19
N GLU A 28 -20.55 -15.41 6.95
CA GLU A 28 -19.99 -16.52 7.73
C GLU A 28 -19.88 -16.14 9.21
N THR A 29 -19.35 -14.96 9.49
CA THR A 29 -19.17 -14.48 10.86
C THR A 29 -20.52 -14.24 11.54
N THR A 30 -21.50 -13.70 10.82
CA THR A 30 -22.86 -13.50 11.33
C THR A 30 -23.50 -14.85 11.72
N GLN A 31 -23.31 -15.89 10.90
CA GLN A 31 -23.79 -17.23 11.23
C GLN A 31 -23.12 -17.79 12.50
N LYS A 32 -21.83 -17.56 12.65
CA LYS A 32 -21.08 -17.98 13.85
C LYS A 32 -21.56 -17.26 15.10
N VAL A 33 -21.87 -15.96 14.99
CA VAL A 33 -22.44 -15.19 16.11
C VAL A 33 -23.80 -15.75 16.50
N THR A 34 -24.67 -16.02 15.53
CA THR A 34 -25.99 -16.58 15.74
C THR A 34 -25.90 -17.97 16.40
N TRP A 35 -25.02 -18.83 15.88
CA TRP A 35 -24.80 -20.16 16.44
C TRP A 35 -24.31 -20.07 17.89
N ALA A 36 -23.29 -19.27 18.15
CA ALA A 36 -22.74 -19.11 19.49
C ALA A 36 -23.76 -18.54 20.48
N ALA A 37 -24.58 -17.59 20.04
CA ALA A 37 -25.65 -17.03 20.86
C ALA A 37 -26.69 -18.08 21.25
N SER A 38 -26.92 -19.09 20.41
CA SER A 38 -27.89 -20.18 20.67
C SER A 38 -27.41 -21.14 21.77
N LEU A 39 -26.11 -21.12 22.09
CA LEU A 39 -25.54 -22.04 23.10
C LEU A 39 -25.86 -21.65 24.55
N GLY A 40 -26.50 -20.50 24.79
CA GLY A 40 -26.94 -20.10 26.11
C GLY A 40 -26.28 -18.82 26.62
N ASP A 41 -25.65 -18.87 27.80
CA ASP A 41 -25.14 -17.69 28.49
C ASP A 41 -24.09 -16.90 27.67
N ARG A 42 -24.51 -15.73 27.19
CA ARG A 42 -23.70 -14.84 26.35
C ARG A 42 -22.53 -14.22 27.11
N SER A 43 -22.66 -14.01 28.42
CA SER A 43 -21.63 -13.36 29.23
C SER A 43 -20.37 -14.20 29.40
N GLU A 44 -20.49 -15.54 29.39
CA GLU A 44 -19.36 -16.46 29.55
C GLU A 44 -19.03 -17.22 28.28
N ASN A 45 -19.66 -16.88 27.16
CA ASN A 45 -19.50 -17.59 25.90
C ASN A 45 -18.36 -16.97 25.09
N ALA A 46 -17.17 -17.60 25.16
CA ALA A 46 -15.97 -17.12 24.45
C ALA A 46 -16.16 -17.08 22.93
N ASP A 47 -16.85 -18.07 22.36
CA ASP A 47 -17.12 -18.09 20.92
C ASP A 47 -18.02 -16.93 20.49
N TYR A 48 -19.03 -16.62 21.29
CA TYR A 48 -19.90 -15.48 21.02
C TYR A 48 -19.12 -14.16 21.04
N HIS A 49 -18.31 -13.92 22.06
CA HIS A 49 -17.51 -12.70 22.19
C HIS A 49 -16.47 -12.58 21.10
N TYR A 50 -15.77 -13.66 20.76
CA TYR A 50 -14.76 -13.68 19.69
C TYR A 50 -15.38 -13.34 18.34
N ASN A 51 -16.47 -14.02 17.97
CA ASN A 51 -17.09 -13.81 16.68
C ASN A 51 -17.80 -12.44 16.58
N LYS A 52 -18.34 -11.95 17.67
CA LYS A 52 -18.91 -10.60 17.72
C LYS A 52 -17.86 -9.51 17.53
N LYS A 53 -16.69 -9.69 18.14
CA LYS A 53 -15.54 -8.81 17.94
C LYS A 53 -15.08 -8.87 16.48
N ARG A 54 -14.97 -10.06 15.92
CA ARG A 54 -14.60 -10.25 14.51
C ARG A 54 -15.57 -9.54 13.58
N LEU A 55 -16.86 -9.65 13.84
CA LEU A 55 -17.89 -8.98 13.04
C LEU A 55 -17.73 -7.46 13.07
N ARG A 56 -17.44 -6.88 14.24
CA ARG A 56 -17.17 -5.45 14.37
C ARG A 56 -15.95 -5.02 13.58
N GLU A 57 -14.89 -5.83 13.59
CA GLU A 57 -13.66 -5.56 12.81
C GLU A 57 -13.95 -5.58 11.31
N ILE A 58 -14.75 -6.57 10.85
CA ILE A 58 -15.17 -6.66 9.46
C ILE A 58 -15.97 -5.43 9.04
N ASP A 59 -16.95 -5.02 9.84
CA ASP A 59 -17.79 -3.86 9.54
C ASP A 59 -16.96 -2.57 9.49
N LYS A 60 -16.00 -2.43 10.40
CA LYS A 60 -15.06 -1.30 10.42
C LYS A 60 -14.22 -1.25 9.15
N ARG A 61 -13.68 -2.40 8.73
CA ARG A 61 -12.88 -2.48 7.52
C ARG A 61 -13.70 -2.17 6.27
N ILE A 62 -14.95 -2.66 6.22
CA ILE A 62 -15.87 -2.36 5.11
C ILE A 62 -16.10 -0.85 4.98
N LEU A 63 -16.38 -0.17 6.08
CA LEU A 63 -16.57 1.29 6.07
C LEU A 63 -15.31 2.01 5.62
N TYR A 64 -14.15 1.58 6.11
CA TYR A 64 -12.87 2.16 5.72
C TYR A 64 -12.61 2.00 4.22
N LEU A 65 -12.81 0.79 3.68
CA LEU A 65 -12.60 0.51 2.26
C LEU A 65 -13.55 1.30 1.37
N ARG A 66 -14.81 1.41 1.75
CA ARG A 66 -15.78 2.22 1.01
C ARG A 66 -15.35 3.68 0.92
N LYS A 67 -14.89 4.23 2.03
CA LYS A 67 -14.38 5.60 2.05
C LYS A 67 -13.15 5.76 1.18
N CYS A 68 -12.21 4.83 1.25
CA CYS A 68 -11.01 4.84 0.40
C CYS A 68 -11.37 4.82 -1.07
N ILE A 69 -12.29 3.93 -1.48
CA ILE A 69 -12.71 3.81 -2.88
C ILE A 69 -13.37 5.10 -3.37
N ASP A 70 -14.11 5.78 -2.52
CA ASP A 70 -14.76 7.05 -2.87
C ASP A 70 -13.75 8.21 -2.96
N ASP A 71 -12.76 8.25 -2.08
CA ASP A 71 -11.86 9.39 -1.94
C ASP A 71 -10.60 9.31 -2.80
N LEU A 72 -10.12 8.10 -3.12
CA LEU A 72 -8.88 7.91 -3.85
C LEU A 72 -9.05 8.19 -5.34
N LYS A 73 -8.06 8.88 -5.91
CA LYS A 73 -7.99 9.11 -7.35
C LYS A 73 -7.07 8.10 -8.00
N VAL A 74 -7.57 7.45 -9.06
CA VAL A 74 -6.79 6.50 -9.84
C VAL A 74 -5.86 7.23 -10.79
N VAL A 75 -4.57 6.89 -10.74
CA VAL A 75 -3.59 7.43 -11.68
C VAL A 75 -3.27 6.35 -12.70
N ASN A 76 -3.75 6.55 -13.91
CA ASN A 76 -3.50 5.64 -15.03
C ASN A 76 -2.16 5.95 -15.70
N TYR A 77 -1.59 4.95 -16.36
CA TYR A 77 -0.38 5.13 -17.14
C TYR A 77 -0.62 6.18 -18.24
N SER A 78 0.38 7.04 -18.46
CA SER A 78 0.38 8.02 -19.54
C SER A 78 1.78 8.07 -20.16
N PRO A 79 1.90 8.16 -21.49
CA PRO A 79 3.21 8.32 -22.13
C PRO A 79 4.01 9.52 -21.66
N TYR A 80 3.34 10.55 -21.14
CA TYR A 80 4.00 11.74 -20.60
C TYR A 80 4.85 11.45 -19.35
N GLN A 81 4.64 10.29 -18.69
CA GLN A 81 5.41 9.88 -17.52
C GLN A 81 6.77 9.27 -17.89
N GLU A 82 6.92 8.78 -19.10
CA GLU A 82 8.13 8.08 -19.53
C GLU A 82 9.37 8.94 -19.37
N GLY A 83 10.44 8.34 -18.86
CA GLY A 83 11.71 9.00 -18.63
C GLY A 83 11.82 9.75 -17.32
N LYS A 84 10.74 9.91 -16.59
CA LYS A 84 10.72 10.59 -15.30
C LYS A 84 10.12 9.73 -14.20
N VAL A 85 10.53 9.96 -12.96
CA VAL A 85 9.94 9.29 -11.80
C VAL A 85 8.63 10.00 -11.44
N MET A 86 7.52 9.32 -11.68
CA MET A 86 6.19 9.79 -11.34
C MET A 86 5.45 8.70 -10.57
N PHE A 87 4.23 9.00 -10.13
CA PHE A 87 3.41 8.01 -9.44
C PHE A 87 3.24 6.74 -10.30
N GLY A 88 3.41 5.58 -9.68
CA GLY A 88 3.30 4.30 -10.38
C GLY A 88 4.60 3.79 -11.00
N ALA A 89 5.68 4.57 -10.95
CA ALA A 89 6.96 4.19 -11.54
C ALA A 89 7.63 3.05 -10.78
N TRP A 90 8.20 2.09 -11.53
CA TRP A 90 9.21 1.19 -11.03
C TRP A 90 10.56 1.86 -11.19
N VAL A 91 11.29 2.00 -10.09
CA VAL A 91 12.57 2.72 -10.06
C VAL A 91 13.66 1.80 -9.54
N GLU A 92 14.77 1.72 -10.26
CA GLU A 92 15.99 1.09 -9.79
C GLU A 92 16.97 2.18 -9.39
N ILE A 93 17.52 2.05 -8.18
CA ILE A 93 18.47 3.01 -7.63
C ILE A 93 19.72 2.29 -7.14
N GLU A 94 20.81 3.04 -7.08
CA GLU A 94 22.10 2.57 -6.62
C GLU A 94 22.70 3.59 -5.65
N SER A 95 23.13 3.12 -4.48
CA SER A 95 23.78 4.01 -3.52
C SER A 95 25.21 4.29 -3.94
N ARG A 96 25.63 5.53 -3.70
CA ARG A 96 27.00 5.96 -3.96
C ARG A 96 27.80 5.90 -2.65
N TRP A 97 28.82 5.07 -2.61
CA TRP A 97 29.71 4.99 -1.48
C TRP A 97 30.97 5.82 -1.71
N GLN A 98 31.46 6.46 -0.66
CA GLN A 98 32.65 7.30 -0.72
C GLN A 98 33.97 6.51 -0.69
N SER A 99 33.94 5.21 -0.41
CA SER A 99 35.14 4.43 -0.10
C SER A 99 35.34 3.16 -0.94
N GLY A 100 34.86 3.14 -2.18
CA GLY A 100 35.16 2.02 -3.10
C GLY A 100 34.42 0.72 -2.84
N ASP A 101 33.57 0.64 -1.86
CA ASP A 101 32.71 -0.52 -1.61
C ASP A 101 31.60 -0.60 -2.66
N LYS A 102 31.11 -1.84 -2.90
CA LYS A 102 29.99 -2.05 -3.81
C LYS A 102 28.76 -1.33 -3.25
N GLY A 103 28.21 -0.41 -4.04
CA GLY A 103 26.98 0.27 -3.68
C GLY A 103 25.79 -0.70 -3.54
N PHE A 104 24.85 -0.37 -2.69
CA PHE A 104 23.60 -1.11 -2.59
C PHE A 104 22.71 -0.77 -3.77
N LYS A 105 22.07 -1.79 -4.33
CA LYS A 105 21.05 -1.62 -5.37
C LYS A 105 19.68 -1.92 -4.78
N ASN A 106 18.70 -1.17 -5.20
CA ASN A 106 17.32 -1.37 -4.77
C ASN A 106 16.38 -1.11 -5.92
N ARG A 107 15.25 -1.80 -5.91
CA ARG A 107 14.19 -1.64 -6.91
C ARG A 107 12.86 -1.63 -6.19
N PHE A 108 12.04 -0.63 -6.48
CA PHE A 108 10.72 -0.50 -5.87
C PHE A 108 9.77 0.26 -6.80
N ARG A 109 8.48 0.16 -6.48
CA ARG A 109 7.44 0.91 -7.18
C ARG A 109 6.87 1.97 -6.26
N ILE A 110 6.66 3.17 -6.77
CA ILE A 110 6.05 4.27 -6.05
C ILE A 110 4.53 4.20 -6.22
N VAL A 111 3.82 3.95 -5.13
CA VAL A 111 2.37 3.73 -5.13
C VAL A 111 1.70 4.53 -4.01
N GLY A 112 0.38 4.43 -3.92
CA GLY A 112 -0.37 5.04 -2.83
C GLY A 112 -0.20 4.29 -1.51
N GLY A 113 -0.41 5.00 -0.40
CA GLY A 113 -0.23 4.40 0.93
C GLY A 113 -1.14 3.20 1.21
N GLU A 114 -2.28 3.12 0.54
CA GLU A 114 -3.21 1.99 0.72
C GLU A 114 -2.77 0.72 -0.01
N GLU A 115 -1.71 0.78 -0.81
CA GLU A 115 -1.22 -0.34 -1.62
C GLU A 115 -0.04 -1.07 -1.00
N LEU A 116 0.43 -0.64 0.16
CA LEU A 116 1.66 -1.17 0.76
C LEU A 116 1.47 -2.52 1.45
N ILE A 117 0.27 -2.83 1.91
CA ILE A 117 0.00 -4.05 2.66
C ILE A 117 0.18 -5.27 1.76
N GLY A 118 1.06 -6.19 2.17
CA GLY A 118 1.33 -7.43 1.44
C GLY A 118 2.24 -7.28 0.23
N ALA A 119 2.77 -6.08 -0.03
CA ALA A 119 3.69 -5.83 -1.14
C ALA A 119 5.11 -5.57 -0.62
N LYS A 120 6.08 -6.33 -1.13
CA LYS A 120 7.47 -6.24 -0.67
C LYS A 120 8.23 -5.06 -1.27
N ASP A 121 7.96 -4.76 -2.53
CA ASP A 121 8.77 -3.82 -3.32
C ASP A 121 8.04 -2.51 -3.61
N TYR A 122 7.09 -2.15 -2.76
CA TYR A 122 6.33 -0.92 -2.92
C TYR A 122 6.71 0.09 -1.85
N ILE A 123 6.84 1.36 -2.24
CA ILE A 123 6.98 2.47 -1.31
C ILE A 123 5.88 3.49 -1.55
N SER A 124 5.49 4.18 -0.47
CA SER A 124 4.47 5.21 -0.55
C SER A 124 4.96 6.44 -1.29
N ILE A 125 4.09 7.05 -2.09
CA ILE A 125 4.34 8.36 -2.70
C ILE A 125 4.69 9.42 -1.64
N ASP A 126 4.24 9.22 -0.41
CA ASP A 126 4.50 10.15 0.70
C ASP A 126 5.79 9.84 1.45
N SER A 127 6.50 8.75 1.12
CA SER A 127 7.76 8.40 1.77
C SER A 127 8.87 9.40 1.42
N PRO A 128 9.86 9.57 2.32
CA PRO A 128 10.99 10.45 2.03
C PRO A 128 11.75 10.06 0.76
N MET A 129 11.91 8.76 0.51
CA MET A 129 12.57 8.25 -0.71
C MET A 129 11.78 8.66 -1.96
N ALA A 130 10.47 8.43 -1.98
CA ALA A 130 9.64 8.80 -3.12
C ALA A 130 9.68 10.29 -3.39
N LYS A 131 9.56 11.11 -2.35
CA LYS A 131 9.64 12.57 -2.47
C LYS A 131 10.96 13.06 -3.03
N ALA A 132 12.05 12.41 -2.66
CA ALA A 132 13.38 12.76 -3.17
C ALA A 132 13.57 12.39 -4.65
N LEU A 133 12.88 11.35 -5.11
CA LEU A 133 13.02 10.82 -6.47
C LEU A 133 12.06 11.46 -7.48
N LEU A 134 10.93 11.98 -7.03
CA LEU A 134 9.89 12.51 -7.95
C LEU A 134 10.43 13.53 -8.94
N LYS A 135 10.00 13.39 -10.21
CA LYS A 135 10.35 14.24 -11.34
C LYS A 135 11.79 14.12 -11.82
N LYS A 136 12.59 13.25 -11.23
CA LYS A 136 13.97 13.00 -11.65
C LYS A 136 14.03 12.00 -12.79
N GLU A 137 15.16 12.01 -13.49
CA GLU A 137 15.42 11.17 -14.66
C GLU A 137 16.54 10.17 -14.37
N VAL A 138 16.72 9.20 -15.25
CA VAL A 138 17.84 8.25 -15.17
C VAL A 138 19.17 9.03 -15.21
N GLY A 139 20.07 8.70 -14.29
CA GLY A 139 21.33 9.38 -14.13
C GLY A 139 21.32 10.48 -13.08
N ASP A 140 20.14 10.94 -12.67
CA ASP A 140 20.02 11.94 -11.61
C ASP A 140 20.31 11.33 -10.25
N GLU A 141 20.79 12.18 -9.35
CA GLU A 141 21.02 11.80 -7.96
C GLU A 141 19.93 12.37 -7.07
N ALA A 142 19.55 11.60 -6.05
CA ALA A 142 18.59 12.01 -5.03
C ALA A 142 19.23 11.90 -3.66
N ILE A 143 19.02 12.90 -2.83
CA ILE A 143 19.53 12.92 -1.46
C ILE A 143 18.38 12.61 -0.51
N VAL A 144 18.52 11.53 0.26
CA VAL A 144 17.52 11.11 1.25
C VAL A 144 18.11 11.28 2.64
N LYS A 145 17.44 12.09 3.44
CA LYS A 145 17.81 12.30 4.85
C LYS A 145 17.01 11.36 5.74
N THR A 146 17.68 10.55 6.52
CA THR A 146 17.07 9.65 7.49
C THR A 146 17.68 9.88 8.87
N ALA A 147 17.09 9.24 9.90
CA ALA A 147 17.66 9.27 11.25
C ALA A 147 19.09 8.70 11.31
N ALA A 148 19.43 7.79 10.40
CA ALA A 148 20.77 7.19 10.30
C ALA A 148 21.77 8.05 9.50
N GLY A 149 21.33 9.16 8.92
CA GLY A 149 22.18 10.07 8.16
C GLY A 149 21.65 10.39 6.77
N GLN A 150 22.50 10.99 5.95
CA GLN A 150 22.19 11.33 4.57
C GLN A 150 22.71 10.24 3.63
N PHE A 151 21.87 9.85 2.68
CA PHE A 151 22.25 8.87 1.65
C PHE A 151 22.02 9.49 0.28
N VAL A 152 22.97 9.28 -0.63
CA VAL A 152 22.87 9.72 -2.02
C VAL A 152 22.59 8.50 -2.88
N TRP A 153 21.48 8.57 -3.64
CA TRP A 153 21.04 7.51 -4.54
C TRP A 153 21.06 8.00 -5.97
N ARG A 154 21.55 7.18 -6.88
CA ARG A 154 21.53 7.45 -8.31
C ARG A 154 20.45 6.59 -8.96
N ILE A 155 19.64 7.20 -9.81
CA ILE A 155 18.59 6.49 -10.56
C ILE A 155 19.24 5.82 -11.76
N THR A 156 19.09 4.48 -11.83
CA THR A 156 19.67 3.69 -12.93
C THR A 156 18.63 3.24 -13.94
N LYS A 157 17.38 3.10 -13.54
CA LYS A 157 16.30 2.66 -14.44
C LYS A 157 14.95 3.14 -13.96
N ILE A 158 14.09 3.50 -14.91
CA ILE A 158 12.69 3.88 -14.66
C ILE A 158 11.81 3.09 -15.62
N GLU A 159 10.83 2.37 -15.12
CA GLU A 159 9.89 1.59 -15.91
C GLU A 159 8.45 1.84 -15.46
N TYR A 160 7.53 1.70 -16.39
CA TYR A 160 6.09 1.79 -16.13
C TYR A 160 5.39 0.54 -16.65
N LYS A 161 4.42 0.07 -15.89
CA LYS A 161 3.54 -1.00 -16.33
C LYS A 161 2.45 -0.39 -17.21
N LYS A 162 2.43 -0.80 -18.46
CA LYS A 162 1.47 -0.31 -19.46
C LYS A 162 0.15 -1.06 -19.42
#